data_b519ea984f7eff6832e1ccbd023dc7e3
#
_entry.id   b519ea984f7eff6832e1ccbd023dc7e3
#
_cell.length_a   1.000
_cell.length_b   1.000
_cell.length_c   1.000
_cell.angle_alpha   90.00
_cell.angle_beta   90.00
_cell.angle_gamma   90.00
#
_symmetry.space_group_name_H-M   'P 1'
#
loop_
_entity.id
_entity.type
_entity.pdbx_description
1 polymer ?
#
loop_
_entity_poly.entity_id
_entity_poly.type
_entity_poly.pdbx_seq_one_letter_code
_entity_poly.pdbx_strand_id
1 'polypeptide(L)'
;DHEYILCYARNIDRLVVNIDKNATVSTSYNLEDKKGKYALDRLDKQSIRYSKSLDYEIKDKEGNSYFPNHKNPNEPNATWRWGKETVEERYNELVFKDGYVYTKNYQKEGSIPRSLLIDERFGRTRTGKTDFTSLFEGAYFSAPKPVKLMKFLIEIGSNPNDLILDFFAGSGTTADAVMQLNAKDEGNRRFILVQLPELIDKKKNKTAYEAVLSFPSFVSRNSSLPSEPTIFDITKERLLRAAAKLKAEKNDLFSAKAVDLGFQIYETFPIWDDYEFEAKDFTPSLTLFDETKLTEADLRALLLTWKTYDGIPLTESLAPVDLAGYEGYYGFDKLYLVHRGFTTESLKVLLEMMDNTPDFNPTTIVVFGYHFESAHLRQIAENVKAYANKKSISTDFIIRN
;
A
#
# COMPACT_ATOMS: atom_id res chain seq x y z
N ASP A 1 -20.35 13.26 -18.19
CA ASP A 1 -19.44 13.56 -17.07
C ASP A 1 -18.37 12.46 -17.03
N HIS A 2 -17.11 12.83 -16.90
CA HIS A 2 -15.98 11.92 -16.80
C HIS A 2 -14.97 12.47 -15.77
N GLU A 3 -14.19 11.57 -15.22
CA GLU A 3 -13.09 11.90 -14.31
C GLU A 3 -11.78 11.43 -14.93
N TYR A 4 -10.69 12.11 -14.59
CA TYR A 4 -9.34 11.73 -14.99
C TYR A 4 -8.61 11.07 -13.85
N ILE A 5 -7.82 10.04 -14.18
CA ILE A 5 -6.87 9.42 -13.27
C ILE A 5 -5.48 9.70 -13.82
N LEU A 6 -4.67 10.41 -13.05
CA LEU A 6 -3.30 10.72 -13.40
C LEU A 6 -2.39 9.70 -12.72
N CYS A 7 -1.52 9.06 -13.50
CA CYS A 7 -0.58 8.08 -12.98
C CYS A 7 0.84 8.65 -13.02
N TYR A 8 1.53 8.60 -11.88
CA TYR A 8 2.91 9.05 -11.73
C TYR A 8 3.77 7.94 -11.15
N ALA A 9 5.04 7.93 -11.52
CA ALA A 9 6.03 7.05 -10.91
C ALA A 9 7.25 7.86 -10.48
N ARG A 10 7.83 7.53 -9.33
CA ARG A 10 9.09 8.13 -8.88
C ARG A 10 10.24 7.81 -9.86
N ASN A 11 10.21 6.61 -10.43
CA ASN A 11 11.12 6.19 -11.48
C ASN A 11 10.31 5.41 -12.53
N ILE A 12 10.19 5.97 -13.72
CA ILE A 12 9.40 5.38 -14.82
C ILE A 12 9.95 4.04 -15.30
N ASP A 13 11.27 3.85 -15.25
CA ASP A 13 11.93 2.62 -15.70
C ASP A 13 11.65 1.44 -14.74
N ARG A 14 11.19 1.73 -13.52
CA ARG A 14 10.81 0.74 -12.51
C ARG A 14 9.29 0.58 -12.38
N LEU A 15 8.52 1.37 -13.12
CA LEU A 15 7.06 1.26 -13.08
C LEU A 15 6.63 -0.07 -13.69
N VAL A 16 5.94 -0.86 -12.90
CA VAL A 16 5.26 -2.08 -13.36
C VAL A 16 3.77 -1.86 -13.25
N VAL A 17 3.08 -2.00 -14.36
CA VAL A 17 1.61 -2.05 -14.41
C VAL A 17 1.21 -3.48 -14.69
N ASN A 18 0.49 -4.09 -13.75
CA ASN A 18 0.05 -5.48 -13.88
C ASN A 18 -1.00 -5.63 -14.98
N ILE A 19 -1.09 -6.83 -15.53
CA ILE A 19 -2.11 -7.16 -16.53
C ILE A 19 -3.51 -7.13 -15.88
N ASP A 20 -4.46 -6.66 -16.65
CA ASP A 20 -5.87 -6.73 -16.31
C ASP A 20 -6.40 -8.14 -16.59
N LYS A 21 -6.47 -8.97 -15.56
CA LYS A 21 -6.92 -10.37 -15.67
C LYS A 21 -8.40 -10.51 -16.07
N ASN A 22 -9.19 -9.48 -15.85
CA ASN A 22 -10.63 -9.47 -16.14
C ASN A 22 -10.97 -8.73 -17.44
N ALA A 23 -9.96 -8.38 -18.24
CA ALA A 23 -10.19 -7.70 -19.52
C ALA A 23 -10.93 -8.64 -20.48
N THR A 24 -11.97 -8.12 -21.11
CA THR A 24 -12.66 -8.81 -22.19
C THR A 24 -11.74 -8.84 -23.41
N VAL A 25 -11.29 -10.00 -23.81
CA VAL A 25 -10.50 -10.19 -25.02
C VAL A 25 -11.45 -10.42 -26.18
N SER A 26 -11.40 -9.54 -27.18
CA SER A 26 -12.26 -9.63 -28.38
C SER A 26 -11.87 -10.75 -29.35
N THR A 27 -10.70 -11.36 -29.14
CA THR A 27 -10.18 -12.42 -30.01
C THR A 27 -10.80 -13.78 -29.66
N SER A 28 -11.40 -14.42 -30.64
CA SER A 28 -11.90 -15.80 -30.48
C SER A 28 -10.76 -16.80 -30.64
N TYR A 29 -10.40 -17.49 -29.57
CA TYR A 29 -9.38 -18.56 -29.55
C TYR A 29 -10.02 -19.91 -29.80
N ASN A 30 -10.29 -20.21 -31.10
CA ASN A 30 -11.05 -21.40 -31.51
C ASN A 30 -10.17 -22.60 -31.86
N LEU A 31 -8.87 -22.42 -31.88
CA LEU A 31 -7.90 -23.50 -32.19
C LEU A 31 -7.16 -23.88 -30.90
N GLU A 32 -6.70 -25.12 -30.84
CA GLU A 32 -6.00 -25.63 -29.66
C GLU A 32 -4.87 -26.57 -30.08
N ASP A 33 -3.75 -26.50 -29.38
CA ASP A 33 -2.64 -27.46 -29.48
C ASP A 33 -2.06 -27.74 -28.08
N LYS A 34 -0.92 -28.48 -28.04
CA LYS A 34 -0.25 -28.85 -26.76
C LYS A 34 0.15 -27.63 -25.86
N LYS A 35 0.26 -26.45 -26.42
CA LYS A 35 0.58 -25.20 -25.68
C LYS A 35 -0.67 -24.45 -25.17
N GLY A 36 -1.87 -24.85 -25.68
CA GLY A 36 -3.14 -24.25 -25.29
C GLY A 36 -3.94 -23.68 -26.45
N LYS A 37 -5.00 -22.93 -26.11
CA LYS A 37 -5.88 -22.30 -27.11
C LYS A 37 -5.20 -21.14 -27.80
N TYR A 38 -5.41 -21.02 -29.13
CA TYR A 38 -4.83 -19.94 -29.93
C TYR A 38 -5.78 -19.47 -31.04
N ALA A 39 -5.52 -18.28 -31.53
CA ALA A 39 -6.07 -17.74 -32.77
C ALA A 39 -4.96 -17.58 -33.80
N LEU A 40 -5.33 -17.63 -35.08
CA LEU A 40 -4.41 -17.31 -36.16
C LEU A 40 -4.36 -15.79 -36.38
N ASP A 41 -3.15 -15.25 -36.38
CA ASP A 41 -2.90 -13.83 -36.70
C ASP A 41 -1.99 -13.74 -37.91
N ARG A 42 -2.43 -13.02 -38.93
CA ARG A 42 -1.67 -12.90 -40.19
C ARG A 42 -0.27 -12.34 -39.94
N LEU A 43 0.72 -12.95 -40.55
CA LEU A 43 2.11 -12.52 -40.46
C LEU A 43 2.35 -11.24 -41.22
N ASP A 44 1.66 -11.04 -42.36
CA ASP A 44 1.74 -9.82 -43.15
C ASP A 44 0.82 -8.74 -42.63
N LYS A 45 1.27 -7.47 -42.65
CA LYS A 45 0.50 -6.29 -42.22
C LYS A 45 0.69 -5.14 -43.21
N GLN A 46 -0.42 -4.48 -43.52
CA GLN A 46 -0.43 -3.22 -44.32
C GLN A 46 -0.38 -1.97 -43.38
N SER A 47 -0.65 -2.15 -42.08
CA SER A 47 -0.60 -1.08 -41.08
C SER A 47 0.80 -0.74 -40.60
N ILE A 48 1.80 -1.55 -40.96
CA ILE A 48 3.21 -1.31 -40.67
C ILE A 48 3.84 -0.62 -41.88
N ARG A 49 4.72 0.36 -41.64
CA ARG A 49 5.45 1.04 -42.73
C ARG A 49 6.18 0.01 -43.59
N TYR A 50 5.98 0.06 -44.89
CA TYR A 50 6.66 -0.85 -45.84
C TYR A 50 8.17 -0.83 -45.65
N SER A 51 8.76 -2.01 -45.65
CA SER A 51 10.22 -2.21 -45.62
C SER A 51 10.61 -3.32 -46.60
N LYS A 52 11.52 -3.02 -47.51
CA LYS A 52 12.02 -3.99 -48.49
C LYS A 52 12.71 -5.19 -47.86
N SER A 53 13.31 -5.04 -46.69
CA SER A 53 13.95 -6.14 -45.95
C SER A 53 12.95 -7.12 -45.34
N LEU A 54 11.70 -6.68 -45.19
CA LEU A 54 10.59 -7.49 -44.65
C LEU A 54 9.61 -7.97 -45.75
N ASP A 55 9.96 -7.72 -47.01
CA ASP A 55 9.20 -8.18 -48.17
C ASP A 55 10.04 -9.24 -48.88
N TYR A 56 9.89 -10.49 -48.50
CA TYR A 56 10.67 -11.63 -48.96
C TYR A 56 9.83 -12.90 -49.02
N GLU A 57 10.34 -13.88 -49.75
CA GLU A 57 9.73 -15.19 -49.89
C GLU A 57 9.82 -16.02 -48.60
N ILE A 58 8.70 -16.62 -48.15
CA ILE A 58 8.67 -17.66 -47.13
C ILE A 58 8.15 -18.92 -47.83
N LYS A 59 8.80 -20.06 -47.60
CA LYS A 59 8.37 -21.37 -48.16
C LYS A 59 7.79 -22.24 -47.03
N ASP A 60 6.73 -22.99 -47.39
CA ASP A 60 6.25 -24.06 -46.52
C ASP A 60 7.10 -25.34 -46.67
N LYS A 61 6.77 -26.39 -45.91
CA LYS A 61 7.50 -27.67 -45.98
C LYS A 61 7.32 -28.42 -47.28
N GLU A 62 6.34 -28.06 -48.08
CA GLU A 62 6.01 -28.68 -49.38
C GLU A 62 6.65 -27.89 -50.51
N GLY A 63 7.32 -26.77 -50.21
CA GLY A 63 8.03 -25.94 -51.17
C GLY A 63 7.18 -24.82 -51.78
N ASN A 64 5.94 -24.65 -51.34
CA ASN A 64 5.10 -23.53 -51.85
C ASN A 64 5.59 -22.18 -51.31
N SER A 65 5.58 -21.18 -52.18
CA SER A 65 6.10 -19.84 -51.90
C SER A 65 4.99 -18.88 -51.47
N TYR A 66 5.26 -18.13 -50.43
CA TYR A 66 4.35 -17.13 -49.86
C TYR A 66 5.04 -15.75 -49.80
N PHE A 67 4.32 -14.69 -50.12
CA PHE A 67 4.75 -13.31 -50.08
C PHE A 67 3.76 -12.44 -49.29
N PRO A 68 4.17 -11.26 -48.79
CA PRO A 68 3.22 -10.30 -48.20
C PRO A 68 2.13 -9.94 -49.22
N ASN A 69 0.90 -9.83 -48.77
CA ASN A 69 -0.24 -9.56 -49.66
C ASN A 69 -0.38 -8.06 -49.96
N HIS A 70 0.24 -7.62 -51.03
CA HIS A 70 0.12 -6.23 -51.54
C HIS A 70 -1.25 -5.99 -52.18
N LYS A 71 -1.85 -4.84 -51.92
CA LYS A 71 -3.10 -4.44 -52.60
C LYS A 71 -2.89 -4.19 -54.08
N ASN A 72 -1.74 -3.62 -54.43
CA ASN A 72 -1.29 -3.39 -55.81
C ASN A 72 0.11 -3.99 -55.98
N PRO A 73 0.31 -4.97 -56.85
CA PRO A 73 1.62 -5.55 -57.10
C PRO A 73 2.70 -4.54 -57.55
N ASN A 74 2.29 -3.44 -58.19
CA ASN A 74 3.20 -2.40 -58.64
C ASN A 74 3.56 -1.35 -57.58
N GLU A 75 2.82 -1.38 -56.43
CA GLU A 75 3.02 -0.48 -55.31
C GLU A 75 3.09 -1.28 -54.02
N PRO A 76 4.24 -1.80 -53.64
CA PRO A 76 4.36 -2.64 -52.45
C PRO A 76 3.93 -1.87 -51.17
N ASN A 77 2.93 -2.41 -50.45
CA ASN A 77 2.35 -1.78 -49.26
C ASN A 77 2.12 -2.76 -48.10
N ALA A 78 2.56 -3.99 -48.26
CA ALA A 78 2.49 -5.00 -47.21
C ALA A 78 3.89 -5.51 -46.85
N THR A 79 4.09 -5.95 -45.63
CA THR A 79 5.37 -6.46 -45.15
C THR A 79 5.15 -7.51 -44.08
N TRP A 80 6.06 -8.47 -43.96
CA TRP A 80 6.05 -9.38 -42.82
C TRP A 80 6.32 -8.64 -41.51
N ARG A 81 5.77 -9.12 -40.42
CA ARG A 81 6.10 -8.61 -39.07
C ARG A 81 7.44 -9.15 -38.54
N TRP A 82 7.92 -10.24 -39.09
CA TRP A 82 9.14 -10.91 -38.69
C TRP A 82 10.21 -10.77 -39.76
N GLY A 83 11.48 -10.57 -39.34
CA GLY A 83 12.63 -10.70 -40.19
C GLY A 83 12.95 -12.15 -40.52
N LYS A 84 13.85 -12.38 -41.50
CA LYS A 84 14.23 -13.74 -41.95
C LYS A 84 14.76 -14.60 -40.82
N GLU A 85 15.64 -14.06 -39.96
CA GLU A 85 16.20 -14.74 -38.80
C GLU A 85 15.10 -15.21 -37.85
N THR A 86 14.16 -14.32 -37.55
CA THR A 86 13.00 -14.68 -36.66
C THR A 86 12.11 -15.75 -37.26
N VAL A 87 11.94 -15.74 -38.60
CA VAL A 87 11.18 -16.79 -39.31
C VAL A 87 11.91 -18.12 -39.22
N GLU A 88 13.23 -18.14 -39.38
CA GLU A 88 14.05 -19.36 -39.28
C GLU A 88 13.99 -19.94 -37.87
N GLU A 89 14.20 -19.12 -36.85
CA GLU A 89 14.15 -19.53 -35.42
C GLU A 89 12.77 -20.04 -34.99
N ARG A 90 11.70 -19.40 -35.48
CA ARG A 90 10.33 -19.63 -35.05
C ARG A 90 9.46 -20.26 -36.13
N TYR A 91 10.05 -20.93 -37.10
CA TYR A 91 9.34 -21.51 -38.26
C TYR A 91 8.19 -22.43 -37.83
N ASN A 92 8.37 -23.22 -36.76
CA ASN A 92 7.37 -24.14 -36.23
C ASN A 92 6.12 -23.44 -35.62
N GLU A 93 6.16 -22.14 -35.45
CA GLU A 93 5.01 -21.34 -35.02
C GLU A 93 4.18 -20.79 -36.18
N LEU A 94 4.68 -20.98 -37.43
CA LEU A 94 3.97 -20.56 -38.63
C LEU A 94 2.89 -21.56 -39.00
N VAL A 95 1.78 -21.07 -39.50
CA VAL A 95 0.67 -21.81 -40.05
C VAL A 95 0.38 -21.28 -41.45
N PHE A 96 0.50 -22.16 -42.43
CA PHE A 96 0.24 -21.86 -43.82
C PHE A 96 -1.18 -22.31 -44.15
N LYS A 97 -2.04 -21.37 -44.54
CA LYS A 97 -3.44 -21.63 -44.81
C LYS A 97 -4.02 -20.62 -45.81
N ASP A 98 -4.82 -21.11 -46.75
CA ASP A 98 -5.57 -20.29 -47.70
C ASP A 98 -4.72 -19.23 -48.43
N GLY A 99 -3.48 -19.58 -48.78
CA GLY A 99 -2.54 -18.68 -49.48
C GLY A 99 -1.88 -17.64 -48.57
N TYR A 100 -2.04 -17.72 -47.27
CA TYR A 100 -1.47 -16.78 -46.29
C TYR A 100 -0.60 -17.47 -45.26
N VAL A 101 0.29 -16.68 -44.65
CA VAL A 101 1.10 -17.11 -43.50
C VAL A 101 0.55 -16.46 -42.25
N TYR A 102 0.35 -17.29 -41.23
CA TYR A 102 -0.15 -16.90 -39.91
C TYR A 102 0.85 -17.28 -38.83
N THR A 103 0.77 -16.56 -37.70
CA THR A 103 1.37 -16.96 -36.43
C THR A 103 0.30 -17.42 -35.48
N LYS A 104 0.66 -18.32 -34.54
CA LYS A 104 -0.21 -18.72 -33.45
C LYS A 104 -0.19 -17.64 -32.35
N ASN A 105 -1.29 -16.97 -32.15
CA ASN A 105 -1.50 -16.06 -31.02
C ASN A 105 -2.21 -16.83 -29.92
N TYR A 106 -1.43 -17.30 -28.92
CA TYR A 106 -1.97 -18.06 -27.81
C TYR A 106 -2.78 -17.17 -26.86
N GLN A 107 -3.85 -17.75 -26.34
CA GLN A 107 -4.68 -17.11 -25.32
C GLN A 107 -3.81 -16.83 -24.11
N LYS A 108 -3.74 -15.56 -23.74
CA LYS A 108 -3.09 -15.09 -22.50
C LYS A 108 -4.16 -14.82 -21.47
N GLU A 109 -3.85 -15.05 -20.21
CA GLU A 109 -4.70 -14.58 -19.12
C GLU A 109 -4.62 -13.04 -19.06
N GLY A 110 -5.76 -12.39 -19.33
CA GLY A 110 -5.87 -10.94 -19.25
C GLY A 110 -5.22 -10.18 -20.43
N SER A 111 -5.18 -8.89 -20.30
CA SER A 111 -4.57 -7.96 -21.27
C SER A 111 -3.92 -6.75 -20.58
N ILE A 112 -3.16 -5.97 -21.34
CA ILE A 112 -2.67 -4.67 -20.86
C ILE A 112 -3.86 -3.79 -20.51
N PRO A 113 -3.87 -3.14 -19.34
CA PRO A 113 -4.95 -2.23 -18.93
C PRO A 113 -5.16 -1.12 -19.97
N ARG A 114 -6.41 -0.82 -20.25
CA ARG A 114 -6.76 0.27 -21.17
C ARG A 114 -6.82 1.59 -20.41
N SER A 115 -6.46 2.67 -21.06
CA SER A 115 -6.57 4.03 -20.51
C SER A 115 -8.01 4.53 -20.38
N LEU A 116 -8.94 3.97 -21.16
CA LEU A 116 -10.36 4.34 -21.12
C LEU A 116 -11.16 3.33 -20.31
N LEU A 117 -11.60 3.73 -19.10
CA LEU A 117 -12.30 2.91 -18.13
C LEU A 117 -13.82 3.18 -18.19
N ILE A 118 -14.49 2.66 -19.23
CA ILE A 118 -15.92 2.90 -19.47
C ILE A 118 -16.83 1.71 -19.17
N ASP A 119 -16.24 0.52 -18.96
CA ASP A 119 -17.00 -0.69 -18.68
C ASP A 119 -17.71 -0.64 -17.32
N GLU A 120 -18.86 -1.28 -17.21
CA GLU A 120 -19.62 -1.38 -15.94
C GLU A 120 -18.85 -2.08 -14.81
N ARG A 121 -17.85 -2.87 -15.16
CA ARG A 121 -16.97 -3.54 -14.20
C ARG A 121 -16.13 -2.56 -13.35
N PHE A 122 -15.92 -1.34 -13.81
CA PHE A 122 -15.24 -0.28 -13.05
C PHE A 122 -16.20 0.48 -12.13
N GLY A 123 -17.50 0.38 -12.40
CA GLY A 123 -18.51 1.16 -11.69
C GLY A 123 -18.52 2.63 -12.15
N ARG A 124 -19.49 3.35 -11.63
CA ARG A 124 -19.70 4.81 -11.84
C ARG A 124 -19.93 5.47 -10.49
N THR A 125 -19.99 6.78 -10.42
CA THR A 125 -20.32 7.54 -9.19
C THR A 125 -21.60 7.00 -8.52
N ARG A 126 -22.61 6.64 -9.32
CA ARG A 126 -23.83 6.00 -8.81
C ARG A 126 -23.56 4.64 -8.15
N THR A 127 -22.65 3.84 -8.71
CA THR A 127 -22.24 2.55 -8.11
C THR A 127 -21.62 2.77 -6.75
N GLY A 128 -20.73 3.76 -6.61
CA GLY A 128 -20.12 4.10 -5.32
C GLY A 128 -21.17 4.45 -4.26
N LYS A 129 -22.19 5.22 -4.63
CA LYS A 129 -23.33 5.53 -3.74
C LYS A 129 -24.12 4.28 -3.37
N THR A 130 -24.37 3.38 -4.33
CA THR A 130 -25.06 2.12 -4.07
C THR A 130 -24.25 1.22 -3.14
N ASP A 131 -22.94 1.07 -3.38
CA ASP A 131 -22.03 0.31 -2.54
C ASP A 131 -22.06 0.84 -1.09
N PHE A 132 -21.97 2.17 -0.93
CA PHE A 132 -22.04 2.82 0.36
C PHE A 132 -23.40 2.60 1.05
N THR A 133 -24.49 2.89 0.34
CA THR A 133 -25.85 2.77 0.89
C THR A 133 -26.18 1.34 1.30
N SER A 134 -25.73 0.33 0.54
CA SER A 134 -25.95 -1.08 0.89
C SER A 134 -25.21 -1.50 2.15
N LEU A 135 -24.09 -0.85 2.47
CA LEU A 135 -23.30 -1.15 3.66
C LEU A 135 -23.80 -0.40 4.91
N PHE A 136 -24.32 0.84 4.70
CA PHE A 136 -24.75 1.73 5.78
C PHE A 136 -26.27 1.80 5.99
N GLU A 137 -27.05 1.23 5.06
CA GLU A 137 -28.50 1.37 5.01
C GLU A 137 -28.98 2.83 4.88
N GLY A 138 -28.08 3.72 4.39
CA GLY A 138 -28.34 5.14 4.23
C GLY A 138 -27.27 5.89 3.45
N ALA A 139 -27.63 7.05 2.92
CA ALA A 139 -26.75 7.88 2.08
C ALA A 139 -26.11 9.00 2.91
N TYR A 140 -25.11 8.69 3.72
CA TYR A 140 -24.48 9.62 4.65
C TYR A 140 -23.21 10.29 4.11
N PHE A 141 -22.76 9.92 2.91
CA PHE A 141 -21.60 10.49 2.24
C PHE A 141 -21.92 10.89 0.80
N SER A 142 -21.49 12.06 0.36
CA SER A 142 -21.97 12.67 -0.90
C SER A 142 -21.46 11.98 -2.16
N ALA A 143 -20.18 11.60 -2.19
CA ALA A 143 -19.52 11.09 -3.40
C ALA A 143 -18.50 9.96 -3.10
N PRO A 144 -18.93 8.81 -2.54
CA PRO A 144 -18.06 7.68 -2.35
C PRO A 144 -17.61 7.13 -3.71
N LYS A 145 -16.32 6.81 -3.84
CA LYS A 145 -15.80 6.17 -5.05
C LYS A 145 -16.28 4.72 -5.15
N PRO A 146 -16.50 4.16 -6.35
CA PRO A 146 -16.87 2.76 -6.52
C PRO A 146 -15.78 1.83 -6.02
N VAL A 147 -16.13 0.83 -5.22
CA VAL A 147 -15.19 -0.20 -4.75
C VAL A 147 -14.56 -0.94 -5.93
N LYS A 148 -15.34 -1.21 -6.98
CA LYS A 148 -14.87 -1.87 -8.21
C LYS A 148 -13.72 -1.12 -8.88
N LEU A 149 -13.81 0.21 -8.96
CA LEU A 149 -12.74 1.05 -9.52
C LEU A 149 -11.48 0.97 -8.67
N MET A 150 -11.61 1.13 -7.34
CA MET A 150 -10.47 1.07 -6.43
C MET A 150 -9.79 -0.30 -6.47
N LYS A 151 -10.56 -1.38 -6.50
CA LYS A 151 -10.01 -2.74 -6.67
C LYS A 151 -9.19 -2.88 -7.94
N PHE A 152 -9.73 -2.41 -9.06
CA PHE A 152 -9.02 -2.44 -10.34
C PHE A 152 -7.70 -1.67 -10.29
N LEU A 153 -7.72 -0.44 -9.78
CA LEU A 153 -6.52 0.39 -9.68
C LEU A 153 -5.44 -0.24 -8.77
N ILE A 154 -5.86 -0.86 -7.67
CA ILE A 154 -4.96 -1.57 -6.77
C ILE A 154 -4.42 -2.85 -7.43
N GLU A 155 -5.26 -3.64 -8.12
CA GLU A 155 -4.82 -4.86 -8.83
C GLU A 155 -3.75 -4.56 -9.89
N ILE A 156 -3.94 -3.50 -10.69
CA ILE A 156 -2.96 -3.15 -11.74
C ILE A 156 -1.74 -2.38 -11.23
N GLY A 157 -1.87 -1.69 -10.11
CA GLY A 157 -0.82 -0.81 -9.57
C GLY A 157 -0.04 -1.39 -8.39
N SER A 158 -0.35 -2.59 -7.91
CA SER A 158 0.32 -3.17 -6.74
C SER A 158 0.46 -4.69 -6.82
N ASN A 159 1.39 -5.21 -6.03
CA ASN A 159 1.56 -6.65 -5.77
C ASN A 159 0.79 -7.07 -4.51
N PRO A 160 0.60 -8.38 -4.29
CA PRO A 160 -0.19 -8.90 -3.16
C PRO A 160 0.32 -8.55 -1.75
N ASN A 161 1.55 -8.06 -1.61
CA ASN A 161 2.17 -7.71 -0.31
C ASN A 161 2.52 -6.22 -0.16
N ASP A 162 2.10 -5.39 -1.11
CA ASP A 162 2.45 -3.97 -1.14
C ASP A 162 1.66 -3.16 -0.10
N LEU A 163 2.15 -1.96 0.19
CA LEU A 163 1.51 -0.97 1.04
C LEU A 163 0.76 0.04 0.19
N ILE A 164 -0.52 0.20 0.46
CA ILE A 164 -1.42 1.14 -0.23
C ILE A 164 -1.62 2.36 0.67
N LEU A 165 -1.36 3.55 0.14
CA LEU A 165 -1.52 4.80 0.87
C LEU A 165 -2.60 5.66 0.21
N ASP A 166 -3.56 6.14 1.01
CA ASP A 166 -4.60 7.07 0.60
C ASP A 166 -4.63 8.27 1.54
N PHE A 167 -4.21 9.44 1.05
CA PHE A 167 -4.13 10.67 1.84
C PHE A 167 -5.48 11.35 2.07
N PHE A 168 -6.51 10.97 1.33
CA PHE A 168 -7.83 11.56 1.36
C PHE A 168 -8.90 10.48 1.42
N ALA A 169 -8.84 9.66 2.48
CA ALA A 169 -9.61 8.43 2.59
C ALA A 169 -11.13 8.61 2.41
N GLY A 170 -11.65 9.81 2.70
CA GLY A 170 -13.06 10.13 2.56
C GLY A 170 -13.95 9.13 3.29
N SER A 171 -14.71 8.34 2.56
CA SER A 171 -15.54 7.29 3.14
C SER A 171 -14.81 5.95 3.35
N GLY A 172 -13.48 5.86 3.17
CA GLY A 172 -12.71 4.62 3.38
C GLY A 172 -12.83 3.56 2.28
N THR A 173 -13.16 3.95 1.04
CA THR A 173 -13.34 3.01 -0.08
C THR A 173 -12.08 2.23 -0.40
N THR A 174 -10.90 2.84 -0.26
CA THR A 174 -9.61 2.21 -0.55
C THR A 174 -9.34 1.01 0.37
N ALA A 175 -9.55 1.17 1.69
CA ALA A 175 -9.38 0.05 2.63
C ALA A 175 -10.37 -1.07 2.39
N ASP A 176 -11.65 -0.75 2.12
CA ASP A 176 -12.69 -1.73 1.74
C ASP A 176 -12.23 -2.54 0.50
N ALA A 177 -11.69 -1.85 -0.52
CA ALA A 177 -11.15 -2.50 -1.72
C ALA A 177 -9.96 -3.41 -1.42
N VAL A 178 -9.01 -2.98 -0.56
CA VAL A 178 -7.84 -3.79 -0.14
C VAL A 178 -8.30 -5.04 0.59
N MET A 179 -9.21 -4.91 1.58
CA MET A 179 -9.74 -6.06 2.32
C MET A 179 -10.40 -7.08 1.39
N GLN A 180 -11.22 -6.61 0.42
CA GLN A 180 -11.86 -7.49 -0.56
C GLN A 180 -10.87 -8.17 -1.49
N LEU A 181 -9.79 -7.47 -1.91
CA LEU A 181 -8.75 -8.05 -2.75
C LEU A 181 -7.97 -9.12 -2.01
N ASN A 182 -7.51 -8.84 -0.78
CA ASN A 182 -6.81 -9.82 0.05
C ASN A 182 -7.70 -11.05 0.33
N ALA A 183 -9.01 -10.84 0.51
CA ALA A 183 -9.96 -11.93 0.66
C ALA A 183 -10.11 -12.77 -0.62
N LYS A 184 -9.95 -12.17 -1.81
CA LYS A 184 -10.11 -12.82 -3.11
C LYS A 184 -8.85 -13.59 -3.55
N ASP A 185 -7.66 -12.96 -3.38
CA ASP A 185 -6.40 -13.48 -3.94
C ASP A 185 -5.41 -13.97 -2.88
N GLU A 186 -5.86 -14.08 -1.61
CA GLU A 186 -5.06 -14.47 -0.45
C GLU A 186 -3.82 -13.59 -0.23
N GLY A 187 -3.85 -12.37 -0.75
CA GLY A 187 -2.82 -11.36 -0.59
C GLY A 187 -2.74 -10.83 0.85
N ASN A 188 -1.67 -10.12 1.12
CA ASN A 188 -1.41 -9.45 2.40
C ASN A 188 -1.06 -7.98 2.17
N ARG A 189 -1.80 -7.30 1.27
CA ARG A 189 -1.66 -5.86 1.09
C ARG A 189 -2.03 -5.15 2.38
N ARG A 190 -1.22 -4.20 2.75
CA ARG A 190 -1.47 -3.31 3.89
C ARG A 190 -1.97 -1.98 3.39
N PHE A 191 -2.64 -1.21 4.24
CA PHE A 191 -3.07 0.13 3.88
C PHE A 191 -2.79 1.14 4.99
N ILE A 192 -2.56 2.39 4.58
CA ILE A 192 -2.54 3.57 5.43
C ILE A 192 -3.57 4.54 4.85
N LEU A 193 -4.54 4.91 5.67
CA LEU A 193 -5.55 5.92 5.32
C LEU A 193 -5.32 7.17 6.16
N VAL A 194 -5.34 8.32 5.52
CA VAL A 194 -5.30 9.61 6.23
C VAL A 194 -6.63 10.33 5.99
N GLN A 195 -7.31 10.68 7.06
CA GLN A 195 -8.55 11.44 7.01
C GLN A 195 -8.55 12.53 8.07
N LEU A 196 -8.72 13.77 7.63
CA LEU A 196 -8.90 14.89 8.55
C LEU A 196 -10.22 14.71 9.32
N PRO A 197 -10.27 15.05 10.61
CA PRO A 197 -11.48 14.95 11.41
C PRO A 197 -12.41 16.16 11.13
N GLU A 198 -12.78 16.37 9.86
CA GLU A 198 -13.69 17.42 9.45
C GLU A 198 -15.06 17.20 10.09
N LEU A 199 -15.55 18.25 10.77
CA LEU A 199 -16.85 18.21 11.43
C LEU A 199 -17.99 18.08 10.42
N ILE A 200 -18.94 17.23 10.71
CA ILE A 200 -20.17 17.12 9.94
C ILE A 200 -21.12 18.22 10.39
N ASP A 201 -21.33 19.22 9.52
CA ASP A 201 -22.21 20.33 9.80
C ASP A 201 -23.68 19.85 9.90
N LYS A 202 -24.24 19.92 11.11
CA LYS A 202 -25.63 19.53 11.40
C LYS A 202 -26.67 20.27 10.55
N LYS A 203 -26.39 21.50 10.17
CA LYS A 203 -27.33 22.31 9.37
C LYS A 203 -27.31 21.90 7.89
N LYS A 204 -26.12 21.57 7.37
CA LYS A 204 -25.94 21.20 5.96
C LYS A 204 -26.20 19.73 5.70
N ASN A 205 -25.87 18.85 6.65
CA ASN A 205 -26.03 17.39 6.50
C ASN A 205 -26.57 16.74 7.79
N LYS A 206 -27.79 17.10 8.16
CA LYS A 206 -28.47 16.60 9.35
C LYS A 206 -28.53 15.07 9.38
N THR A 207 -28.83 14.45 8.25
CA THR A 207 -28.95 12.99 8.16
C THR A 207 -27.64 12.28 8.49
N ALA A 208 -26.50 12.74 7.95
CA ALA A 208 -25.21 12.17 8.24
C ALA A 208 -24.82 12.41 9.72
N TYR A 209 -25.08 13.62 10.23
CA TYR A 209 -24.81 13.97 11.61
C TYR A 209 -25.56 13.03 12.60
N GLU A 210 -26.87 12.86 12.42
CA GLU A 210 -27.69 11.99 13.27
C GLU A 210 -27.31 10.50 13.13
N ALA A 211 -26.96 10.08 11.91
CA ALA A 211 -26.52 8.70 11.69
C ALA A 211 -25.22 8.39 12.44
N VAL A 212 -24.22 9.28 12.35
CA VAL A 212 -22.94 9.07 13.05
C VAL A 212 -23.13 8.99 14.55
N LEU A 213 -23.99 9.80 15.14
CA LEU A 213 -24.31 9.71 16.57
C LEU A 213 -24.84 8.32 16.98
N SER A 214 -25.43 7.57 16.06
CA SER A 214 -25.95 6.21 16.30
C SER A 214 -24.95 5.10 16.02
N PHE A 215 -23.78 5.39 15.42
CA PHE A 215 -22.80 4.36 15.11
C PHE A 215 -22.20 3.75 16.38
N PRO A 216 -22.18 2.42 16.53
CA PRO A 216 -21.56 1.79 17.69
C PRO A 216 -20.11 2.22 17.92
N SER A 217 -19.34 2.41 16.84
CA SER A 217 -17.97 2.87 16.89
C SER A 217 -17.83 4.30 17.41
N PHE A 218 -18.80 5.18 17.14
CA PHE A 218 -18.84 6.53 17.66
C PHE A 218 -19.27 6.56 19.13
N VAL A 219 -20.32 5.83 19.48
CA VAL A 219 -20.83 5.73 20.86
C VAL A 219 -19.74 5.22 21.81
N SER A 220 -19.02 4.19 21.40
CA SER A 220 -17.90 3.62 22.17
C SER A 220 -16.78 4.62 22.41
N ARG A 221 -16.42 5.44 21.42
CA ARG A 221 -15.40 6.51 21.55
C ARG A 221 -15.88 7.64 22.47
N ASN A 222 -17.14 8.00 22.35
CA ASN A 222 -17.70 9.18 23.00
C ASN A 222 -18.05 8.97 24.49
N SER A 223 -17.93 7.74 24.98
CA SER A 223 -18.14 7.40 26.41
C SER A 223 -17.10 8.05 27.34
N SER A 224 -15.91 8.34 26.81
CA SER A 224 -14.79 8.90 27.58
C SER A 224 -14.65 10.42 27.43
N LEU A 225 -14.93 10.97 26.23
CA LEU A 225 -14.83 12.38 25.90
C LEU A 225 -15.91 12.76 24.89
N PRO A 226 -16.84 13.67 25.22
CA PRO A 226 -17.84 14.16 24.26
C PRO A 226 -17.15 14.77 23.03
N SER A 227 -17.45 14.25 21.86
CA SER A 227 -16.91 14.76 20.60
C SER A 227 -18.01 14.91 19.55
N GLU A 228 -17.85 15.87 18.66
CA GLU A 228 -18.76 16.09 17.55
C GLU A 228 -18.52 15.06 16.42
N PRO A 229 -19.56 14.67 15.67
CA PRO A 229 -19.44 13.81 14.49
C PRO A 229 -18.51 14.37 13.43
N THR A 230 -17.65 13.52 12.89
CA THR A 230 -16.66 13.86 11.86
C THR A 230 -16.73 12.92 10.65
N ILE A 231 -16.12 13.33 9.55
CA ILE A 231 -15.95 12.45 8.36
C ILE A 231 -15.13 11.20 8.72
N PHE A 232 -14.14 11.32 9.62
CA PHE A 232 -13.37 10.17 10.12
C PHE A 232 -14.25 9.07 10.74
N ASP A 233 -15.34 9.45 11.42
CA ASP A 233 -16.25 8.47 12.03
C ASP A 233 -16.97 7.63 10.97
N ILE A 234 -17.30 8.22 9.82
CA ILE A 234 -17.84 7.51 8.67
C ILE A 234 -16.80 6.56 8.08
N THR A 235 -15.55 7.03 7.95
CA THR A 235 -14.41 6.21 7.46
C THR A 235 -14.23 4.97 8.34
N LYS A 236 -14.11 5.18 9.65
CA LYS A 236 -13.94 4.12 10.65
C LYS A 236 -15.06 3.10 10.61
N GLU A 237 -16.31 3.58 10.61
CA GLU A 237 -17.49 2.72 10.61
C GLU A 237 -17.56 1.89 9.32
N ARG A 238 -17.18 2.44 8.17
CA ARG A 238 -17.09 1.67 6.93
C ARG A 238 -16.13 0.50 7.03
N LEU A 239 -14.95 0.71 7.56
CA LEU A 239 -13.96 -0.37 7.71
C LEU A 239 -14.50 -1.49 8.60
N LEU A 240 -15.16 -1.15 9.70
CA LEU A 240 -15.77 -2.11 10.61
C LEU A 240 -16.87 -2.93 9.91
N ARG A 241 -17.77 -2.26 9.18
CA ARG A 241 -18.85 -2.93 8.46
C ARG A 241 -18.34 -3.78 7.30
N ALA A 242 -17.36 -3.29 6.53
CA ALA A 242 -16.73 -4.06 5.46
C ALA A 242 -16.05 -5.32 5.99
N ALA A 243 -15.30 -5.20 7.09
CA ALA A 243 -14.67 -6.34 7.75
C ALA A 243 -15.70 -7.35 8.26
N ALA A 244 -16.77 -6.90 8.90
CA ALA A 244 -17.85 -7.75 9.40
C ALA A 244 -18.55 -8.49 8.26
N LYS A 245 -18.86 -7.79 7.15
CA LYS A 245 -19.45 -8.38 5.95
C LYS A 245 -18.57 -9.47 5.37
N LEU A 246 -17.27 -9.21 5.19
CA LEU A 246 -16.33 -10.20 4.65
C LEU A 246 -16.17 -11.42 5.56
N LYS A 247 -16.21 -11.23 6.90
CA LYS A 247 -16.22 -12.35 7.85
C LYS A 247 -17.47 -13.22 7.68
N ALA A 248 -18.64 -12.62 7.56
CA ALA A 248 -19.88 -13.34 7.37
C ALA A 248 -19.89 -14.14 6.06
N GLU A 249 -19.46 -13.53 4.95
CA GLU A 249 -19.37 -14.18 3.64
C GLU A 249 -18.39 -15.37 3.62
N LYS A 250 -17.29 -15.31 4.41
CA LYS A 250 -16.29 -16.40 4.48
C LYS A 250 -16.73 -17.58 5.37
N ASN A 251 -17.57 -17.37 6.35
CA ASN A 251 -18.07 -18.45 7.21
C ASN A 251 -18.92 -19.47 6.41
N ASP A 252 -19.47 -19.08 5.27
CA ASP A 252 -20.23 -19.95 4.34
C ASP A 252 -19.35 -20.70 3.32
N LEU A 253 -18.08 -20.32 3.16
CA LEU A 253 -17.14 -20.91 2.22
C LEU A 253 -15.98 -21.51 3.01
N PHE A 254 -15.74 -22.80 2.89
CA PHE A 254 -14.62 -23.58 3.46
C PHE A 254 -13.23 -23.03 3.05
N SER A 255 -12.88 -21.78 3.37
CA SER A 255 -11.57 -21.23 3.06
C SER A 255 -10.59 -21.39 4.23
N ALA A 256 -9.51 -22.10 3.98
CA ALA A 256 -8.53 -22.56 4.96
C ALA A 256 -7.65 -21.45 5.57
N LYS A 257 -7.66 -20.23 5.04
CA LYS A 257 -6.76 -19.16 5.51
C LYS A 257 -7.54 -17.96 6.07
N ALA A 258 -7.28 -17.63 7.34
CA ALA A 258 -7.80 -16.41 7.93
C ALA A 258 -7.21 -15.18 7.24
N VAL A 259 -8.07 -14.27 6.76
CA VAL A 259 -7.64 -12.96 6.25
C VAL A 259 -7.57 -11.99 7.40
N ASP A 260 -6.46 -11.27 7.52
CA ASP A 260 -6.38 -10.16 8.47
C ASP A 260 -7.26 -9.01 7.98
N LEU A 261 -8.30 -8.71 8.76
CA LEU A 261 -9.24 -7.62 8.54
C LEU A 261 -9.12 -6.55 9.64
N GLY A 262 -8.09 -6.66 10.47
CA GLY A 262 -7.79 -5.70 11.53
C GLY A 262 -7.20 -4.41 10.98
N PHE A 263 -7.34 -3.33 11.78
CA PHE A 263 -6.66 -2.07 11.56
C PHE A 263 -6.45 -1.35 12.89
N GLN A 264 -5.45 -0.48 12.94
CA GLN A 264 -5.18 0.38 14.09
C GLN A 264 -5.51 1.83 13.74
N ILE A 265 -5.93 2.59 14.73
CA ILE A 265 -6.26 4.00 14.61
C ILE A 265 -5.22 4.81 15.37
N TYR A 266 -4.68 5.82 14.69
CA TYR A 266 -3.76 6.78 15.26
C TYR A 266 -4.33 8.18 15.07
N GLU A 267 -4.12 9.02 16.05
CA GLU A 267 -4.48 10.43 16.00
C GLU A 267 -3.21 11.26 16.15
N THR A 268 -3.06 12.27 15.30
CA THR A 268 -1.94 13.21 15.42
C THR A 268 -2.33 14.32 16.38
N PHE A 269 -1.47 14.62 17.34
CA PHE A 269 -1.64 15.79 18.20
C PHE A 269 -0.28 16.47 18.43
N PRO A 270 -0.27 17.77 18.74
CA PRO A 270 0.98 18.45 19.07
C PRO A 270 1.60 17.85 20.33
N ILE A 271 2.88 17.47 20.26
CA ILE A 271 3.60 16.99 21.44
C ILE A 271 3.86 18.14 22.41
N TRP A 272 4.07 19.35 21.85
CA TRP A 272 4.29 20.56 22.61
C TRP A 272 3.49 21.71 22.00
N ASP A 273 2.40 22.10 22.59
CA ASP A 273 1.56 23.20 22.07
C ASP A 273 2.27 24.56 22.05
N ASP A 274 3.32 24.73 22.86
CA ASP A 274 4.02 25.99 23.03
C ASP A 274 5.46 25.99 22.48
N TYR A 275 5.86 24.91 21.73
CA TYR A 275 7.24 24.77 21.25
C TYR A 275 7.34 25.05 19.76
N GLU A 276 7.82 26.23 19.38
CA GLU A 276 8.20 26.56 18.02
C GLU A 276 9.67 26.16 17.78
N PHE A 277 9.88 25.08 17.04
CA PHE A 277 11.21 24.55 16.69
C PHE A 277 12.06 25.54 15.86
N GLU A 278 11.43 26.49 15.17
CA GLU A 278 12.05 27.47 14.30
C GLU A 278 11.46 28.86 14.54
N ALA A 279 11.50 29.34 15.77
CA ALA A 279 11.17 30.76 16.02
C ALA A 279 12.18 31.63 15.29
N LYS A 280 11.78 32.24 14.18
CA LYS A 280 12.58 33.21 13.44
C LYS A 280 12.81 34.51 14.24
N ASP A 281 11.95 34.79 15.20
CA ASP A 281 12.01 35.97 16.07
C ASP A 281 11.75 35.58 17.53
N PHE A 282 12.65 36.02 18.41
CA PHE A 282 12.48 35.82 19.84
C PHE A 282 11.35 36.76 20.34
N THR A 283 10.25 36.19 20.79
CA THR A 283 9.17 36.94 21.44
C THR A 283 9.18 36.65 22.94
N PRO A 284 8.93 37.68 23.79
CA PRO A 284 8.91 37.54 25.26
C PRO A 284 7.85 36.54 25.78
N SER A 285 6.92 36.13 24.94
CA SER A 285 5.86 35.17 25.24
C SER A 285 6.21 33.72 24.90
N LEU A 286 7.41 33.45 24.37
CA LEU A 286 7.89 32.08 24.16
C LEU A 286 8.06 31.42 25.54
N THR A 287 7.19 30.49 25.85
CA THR A 287 7.35 29.56 26.97
C THR A 287 8.47 28.60 26.62
N LEU A 288 9.51 28.55 27.45
CA LEU A 288 10.51 27.51 27.35
C LEU A 288 9.84 26.14 27.57
N PHE A 289 10.24 25.17 26.78
CA PHE A 289 9.79 23.79 26.96
C PHE A 289 10.02 23.35 28.41
N ASP A 290 8.95 22.91 29.05
CA ASP A 290 8.96 22.43 30.43
C ASP A 290 8.63 20.92 30.44
N GLU A 291 9.69 20.12 30.47
CA GLU A 291 9.58 18.67 30.49
C GLU A 291 8.83 18.10 31.71
N THR A 292 8.63 18.93 32.75
CA THR A 292 7.87 18.49 33.94
C THR A 292 6.37 18.44 33.69
N LYS A 293 5.89 19.07 32.63
CA LYS A 293 4.48 19.06 32.22
C LYS A 293 4.09 17.90 31.35
N LEU A 294 5.07 17.11 30.87
CA LEU A 294 4.79 15.95 30.03
C LEU A 294 4.00 14.90 30.79
N THR A 295 2.94 14.45 30.16
CA THR A 295 2.12 13.32 30.65
C THR A 295 2.63 11.99 30.11
N GLU A 296 2.17 10.90 30.69
CA GLU A 296 2.43 9.56 30.15
C GLU A 296 1.89 9.37 28.71
N ALA A 297 0.82 10.10 28.35
CA ALA A 297 0.30 10.08 26.98
C ALA A 297 1.27 10.76 26.00
N ASP A 298 1.90 11.87 26.41
CA ASP A 298 2.92 12.56 25.61
C ASP A 298 4.15 11.67 25.40
N LEU A 299 4.62 11.00 26.43
CA LEU A 299 5.76 10.06 26.34
C LEU A 299 5.46 8.88 25.40
N ARG A 300 4.24 8.35 25.45
CA ARG A 300 3.80 7.29 24.54
C ARG A 300 3.73 7.79 23.10
N ALA A 301 3.24 8.99 22.87
CA ALA A 301 3.21 9.59 21.54
C ALA A 301 4.62 9.85 21.00
N LEU A 302 5.52 10.34 21.86
CA LEU A 302 6.94 10.53 21.56
C LEU A 302 7.59 9.19 21.15
N LEU A 303 7.41 8.16 21.94
CA LEU A 303 7.92 6.82 21.67
C LEU A 303 7.40 6.27 20.34
N LEU A 304 6.10 6.43 20.06
CA LEU A 304 5.47 6.01 18.82
C LEU A 304 6.04 6.77 17.61
N THR A 305 6.25 8.07 17.77
CA THR A 305 6.84 8.92 16.74
C THR A 305 8.28 8.51 16.45
N TRP A 306 9.09 8.32 17.48
CA TRP A 306 10.49 7.93 17.33
C TRP A 306 10.66 6.55 16.71
N LYS A 307 9.89 5.55 17.18
CA LYS A 307 9.94 4.21 16.59
C LYS A 307 9.61 4.25 15.10
N THR A 308 8.62 5.07 14.70
CA THR A 308 8.22 5.22 13.29
C THR A 308 9.31 5.94 12.48
N TYR A 309 9.91 6.98 13.04
CA TYR A 309 11.05 7.69 12.44
C TYR A 309 12.24 6.74 12.23
N ASP A 310 12.47 5.82 13.16
CA ASP A 310 13.51 4.81 13.08
C ASP A 310 13.19 3.62 12.16
N GLY A 311 12.07 3.70 11.42
CA GLY A 311 11.67 2.72 10.40
C GLY A 311 10.92 1.51 10.97
N ILE A 312 10.53 1.51 12.25
CA ILE A 312 9.71 0.44 12.82
C ILE A 312 8.24 0.69 12.42
N PRO A 313 7.58 -0.27 11.77
CA PRO A 313 6.19 -0.09 11.35
C PRO A 313 5.26 0.24 12.53
N LEU A 314 4.22 1.03 12.26
CA LEU A 314 3.20 1.39 13.27
C LEU A 314 2.50 0.14 13.86
N THR A 315 2.36 -0.91 13.06
CA THR A 315 1.71 -2.17 13.46
C THR A 315 2.55 -3.02 14.42
N GLU A 316 3.86 -2.76 14.50
CA GLU A 316 4.77 -3.51 15.36
C GLU A 316 4.78 -2.92 16.77
N SER A 317 4.81 -3.75 17.78
CA SER A 317 4.90 -3.34 19.18
C SER A 317 6.32 -3.43 19.69
N LEU A 318 6.71 -2.49 20.54
CA LEU A 318 7.92 -2.61 21.35
C LEU A 318 7.60 -3.36 22.64
N ALA A 319 8.48 -4.27 23.04
CA ALA A 319 8.35 -4.99 24.31
C ALA A 319 8.82 -4.11 25.46
N PRO A 320 8.10 -4.00 26.57
CA PRO A 320 8.61 -3.36 27.77
C PRO A 320 9.77 -4.18 28.36
N VAL A 321 10.78 -3.50 28.88
CA VAL A 321 11.97 -4.08 29.49
C VAL A 321 12.17 -3.44 30.86
N ASP A 322 12.22 -4.24 31.91
CA ASP A 322 12.51 -3.76 33.26
C ASP A 322 14.03 -3.72 33.51
N LEU A 323 14.52 -2.52 33.80
CA LEU A 323 15.92 -2.25 34.13
C LEU A 323 16.03 -1.81 35.58
N ALA A 324 15.87 -2.74 36.50
CA ALA A 324 15.85 -2.49 37.95
C ALA A 324 14.79 -1.45 38.38
N GLY A 325 13.55 -1.65 37.92
CA GLY A 325 12.42 -0.75 38.21
C GLY A 325 12.30 0.44 37.23
N TYR A 326 13.22 0.61 36.29
CA TYR A 326 13.11 1.55 35.19
C TYR A 326 12.55 0.84 33.95
N GLU A 327 11.46 1.34 33.39
CA GLU A 327 10.83 0.79 32.18
C GLU A 327 11.48 1.36 30.91
N GLY A 328 12.09 0.49 30.11
CA GLY A 328 12.51 0.76 28.73
C GLY A 328 11.64 0.03 27.72
N TYR A 329 11.82 0.32 26.43
CA TYR A 329 11.06 -0.33 25.35
C TYR A 329 12.00 -0.85 24.27
N TYR A 330 11.96 -2.17 24.03
CA TYR A 330 12.88 -2.83 23.11
C TYR A 330 12.15 -3.46 21.92
N GLY A 331 12.74 -3.39 20.76
CA GLY A 331 12.31 -4.08 19.56
C GLY A 331 13.10 -3.64 18.32
N PHE A 332 13.26 -4.53 17.35
CA PHE A 332 14.02 -4.26 16.13
C PHE A 332 15.45 -3.76 16.42
N ASP A 333 16.11 -4.41 17.36
CA ASP A 333 17.47 -4.08 17.82
C ASP A 333 17.63 -2.63 18.34
N LYS A 334 16.53 -1.99 18.77
CA LYS A 334 16.54 -0.64 19.34
C LYS A 334 15.93 -0.65 20.73
N LEU A 335 16.58 0.07 21.64
CA LEU A 335 16.11 0.29 23.00
C LEU A 335 15.80 1.78 23.19
N TYR A 336 14.60 2.07 23.65
CA TYR A 336 14.13 3.44 23.93
C TYR A 336 14.01 3.63 25.44
N LEU A 337 14.65 4.67 25.96
CA LEU A 337 14.64 5.07 27.36
C LEU A 337 14.02 6.47 27.45
N VAL A 338 12.71 6.53 27.70
CA VAL A 338 11.94 7.78 27.63
C VAL A 338 11.49 8.30 28.98
N HIS A 339 11.52 7.49 30.01
CA HIS A 339 11.04 7.87 31.35
C HIS A 339 12.13 8.54 32.18
N ARG A 340 11.72 9.15 33.31
CA ARG A 340 12.64 9.65 34.34
C ARG A 340 13.06 8.51 35.28
N GLY A 341 14.15 8.76 36.00
CA GLY A 341 14.54 7.84 37.09
C GLY A 341 15.49 6.72 36.68
N PHE A 342 16.16 6.82 35.54
CA PHE A 342 17.23 5.89 35.18
C PHE A 342 18.41 6.04 36.17
N THR A 343 18.88 4.92 36.72
CA THR A 343 19.90 4.91 37.76
C THR A 343 21.14 4.14 37.32
N THR A 344 22.19 4.17 38.12
CA THR A 344 23.39 3.33 37.89
C THR A 344 23.04 1.84 37.93
N GLU A 345 22.09 1.44 38.79
CA GLU A 345 21.63 0.04 38.84
C GLU A 345 20.88 -0.34 37.56
N SER A 346 20.09 0.57 37.00
CA SER A 346 19.44 0.37 35.69
C SER A 346 20.47 0.15 34.57
N LEU A 347 21.57 0.91 34.58
CA LEU A 347 22.66 0.74 33.63
C LEU A 347 23.35 -0.63 33.81
N LYS A 348 23.58 -1.06 35.05
CA LYS A 348 24.20 -2.36 35.34
C LYS A 348 23.30 -3.49 34.80
N VAL A 349 22.01 -3.47 35.11
CA VAL A 349 21.05 -4.47 34.63
C VAL A 349 20.97 -4.45 33.10
N LEU A 350 20.99 -3.29 32.45
CA LEU A 350 21.06 -3.17 31.00
C LEU A 350 22.26 -3.94 30.42
N LEU A 351 23.46 -3.71 30.94
CA LEU A 351 24.66 -4.37 30.47
C LEU A 351 24.66 -5.88 30.77
N GLU A 352 24.13 -6.29 31.93
CA GLU A 352 23.92 -7.70 32.27
C GLU A 352 22.93 -8.39 31.34
N MET A 353 21.84 -7.73 30.95
CA MET A 353 20.91 -8.26 29.99
C MET A 353 21.50 -8.41 28.59
N MET A 354 22.28 -7.44 28.14
CA MET A 354 23.05 -7.55 26.89
C MET A 354 24.04 -8.70 26.88
N ASP A 355 24.54 -9.10 28.04
CA ASP A 355 25.46 -10.27 28.19
C ASP A 355 24.72 -11.61 28.25
N ASN A 356 23.60 -11.66 28.93
CA ASN A 356 23.01 -12.91 29.37
C ASN A 356 21.67 -13.27 28.69
N THR A 357 21.04 -12.32 27.93
CA THR A 357 19.75 -12.53 27.27
C THR A 357 19.96 -12.63 25.76
N PRO A 358 19.86 -13.84 25.16
CA PRO A 358 20.21 -14.05 23.75
C PRO A 358 19.46 -13.16 22.75
N ASP A 359 18.20 -12.84 23.04
CA ASP A 359 17.33 -12.06 22.17
C ASP A 359 17.32 -10.54 22.51
N PHE A 360 18.15 -10.12 23.47
CA PHE A 360 18.29 -8.72 23.86
C PHE A 360 19.65 -8.16 23.45
N ASN A 361 19.70 -7.62 22.24
CA ASN A 361 20.95 -7.17 21.63
C ASN A 361 20.77 -5.81 20.92
N PRO A 362 20.57 -4.71 21.71
CA PRO A 362 20.32 -3.40 21.12
C PRO A 362 21.56 -2.87 20.37
N THR A 363 21.40 -2.66 19.06
CA THR A 363 22.40 -1.97 18.23
C THR A 363 22.25 -0.45 18.34
N THR A 364 21.12 0.03 18.83
CA THR A 364 20.85 1.45 19.05
C THR A 364 20.12 1.66 20.37
N ILE A 365 20.63 2.56 21.20
CA ILE A 365 19.97 3.01 22.42
C ILE A 365 19.59 4.47 22.25
N VAL A 366 18.30 4.77 22.31
CA VAL A 366 17.74 6.11 22.15
C VAL A 366 17.23 6.60 23.49
N VAL A 367 17.70 7.76 23.94
CA VAL A 367 17.28 8.35 25.21
C VAL A 367 16.58 9.70 25.01
N PHE A 368 15.59 9.98 25.85
CA PHE A 368 14.97 11.30 25.91
C PHE A 368 15.81 12.22 26.82
N GLY A 369 16.61 13.06 26.17
CA GLY A 369 17.67 13.83 26.86
C GLY A 369 17.15 14.72 28.00
N TYR A 370 15.95 15.25 27.91
CA TYR A 370 15.36 16.08 28.99
C TYR A 370 15.08 15.31 30.30
N HIS A 371 14.95 13.99 30.24
CA HIS A 371 14.71 13.16 31.43
C HIS A 371 15.98 12.63 32.09
N PHE A 372 17.14 13.00 31.56
CA PHE A 372 18.45 12.56 32.07
C PHE A 372 19.35 13.75 32.40
N GLU A 373 20.03 13.68 33.52
CA GLU A 373 21.08 14.64 33.82
C GLU A 373 22.26 14.45 32.87
N SER A 374 22.92 15.55 32.47
CA SER A 374 24.08 15.50 31.54
C SER A 374 25.21 14.60 32.02
N ALA A 375 25.43 14.50 33.34
CA ALA A 375 26.39 13.60 33.92
C ALA A 375 26.02 12.13 33.70
N HIS A 376 24.74 11.76 33.87
CA HIS A 376 24.21 10.43 33.62
C HIS A 376 24.27 10.06 32.14
N LEU A 377 23.91 10.98 31.24
CA LEU A 377 24.00 10.75 29.79
C LEU A 377 25.43 10.39 29.36
N ARG A 378 26.43 11.13 29.88
CA ARG A 378 27.82 10.86 29.62
C ARG A 378 28.25 9.49 30.18
N GLN A 379 27.85 9.19 31.42
CA GLN A 379 28.16 7.91 32.06
C GLN A 379 27.56 6.74 31.28
N ILE A 380 26.32 6.83 30.83
CA ILE A 380 25.66 5.79 30.02
C ILE A 380 26.42 5.62 28.70
N ALA A 381 26.70 6.72 27.97
CA ALA A 381 27.37 6.69 26.69
C ALA A 381 28.78 6.06 26.79
N GLU A 382 29.56 6.44 27.81
CA GLU A 382 30.89 5.92 28.03
C GLU A 382 30.89 4.42 28.38
N ASN A 383 29.97 3.98 29.24
CA ASN A 383 29.85 2.58 29.62
C ASN A 383 29.33 1.69 28.46
N VAL A 384 28.34 2.13 27.74
CA VAL A 384 27.84 1.42 26.55
C VAL A 384 28.94 1.31 25.50
N LYS A 385 29.68 2.39 25.24
CA LYS A 385 30.82 2.38 24.31
C LYS A 385 31.95 1.45 24.77
N ALA A 386 32.29 1.48 26.05
CA ALA A 386 33.32 0.60 26.62
C ALA A 386 32.91 -0.87 26.52
N TYR A 387 31.63 -1.16 26.81
CA TYR A 387 31.04 -2.49 26.68
C TYR A 387 31.08 -2.97 25.22
N ALA A 388 30.60 -2.14 24.28
CA ALA A 388 30.58 -2.45 22.86
C ALA A 388 31.98 -2.76 22.31
N ASN A 389 32.98 -1.93 22.69
CA ASN A 389 34.40 -2.17 22.33
C ASN A 389 34.93 -3.49 22.88
N LYS A 390 34.63 -3.80 24.15
CA LYS A 390 35.07 -5.05 24.80
C LYS A 390 34.50 -6.29 24.12
N LYS A 391 33.27 -6.21 23.64
CA LYS A 391 32.57 -7.31 22.99
C LYS A 391 32.75 -7.33 21.47
N SER A 392 33.40 -6.33 20.88
CA SER A 392 33.55 -6.14 19.43
C SER A 392 32.18 -6.08 18.70
N ILE A 393 31.19 -5.43 19.34
CA ILE A 393 29.88 -5.16 18.79
C ILE A 393 29.75 -3.66 18.49
N SER A 394 28.78 -3.30 17.60
CA SER A 394 28.43 -1.91 17.34
C SER A 394 27.14 -1.58 18.07
N THR A 395 27.18 -0.61 18.97
CA THR A 395 25.97 -0.08 19.63
C THR A 395 26.06 1.44 19.63
N ASP A 396 25.10 2.07 18.98
CA ASP A 396 24.96 3.52 18.90
C ASP A 396 24.14 4.05 20.08
N PHE A 397 24.60 5.15 20.67
CA PHE A 397 23.88 5.85 21.73
C PHE A 397 23.42 7.21 21.20
N ILE A 398 22.12 7.40 21.12
CA ILE A 398 21.48 8.57 20.51
C ILE A 398 20.69 9.32 21.58
N ILE A 399 20.99 10.61 21.74
CA ILE A 399 20.22 11.52 22.59
C ILE A 399 19.25 12.27 21.68
N ARG A 400 17.97 12.22 21.98
CA ARG A 400 16.91 13.03 21.34
C ARG A 400 16.29 13.95 22.37
N ASN A 401 16.06 15.17 21.94
CA ASN A 401 15.41 16.21 22.74
C ASN A 401 14.07 16.59 22.09
#